data_e5e6aa04750f926961504fdb41457b8f
#
_entry.id   e5e6aa04750f926961504fdb41457b8f
#
_cell.length_a   1.000
_cell.length_b   1.000
_cell.length_c   1.000
_cell.angle_alpha   90.00
_cell.angle_beta   90.00
_cell.angle_gamma   90.00
#
_symmetry.space_group_name_H-M   'P 1'
#
loop_
_entity.id
_entity.type
_entity.pdbx_description
1 polymer ?
#
loop_
_entity_poly.entity_id
_entity_poly.type
_entity_poly.pdbx_seq_one_letter_code
_entity_poly.pdbx_strand_id
1 'polypeptide(L)'
;MSKSLLISGVVLLLTVSGCKVTKPSEKALSHLSTSYAVDDIGYCYGHGCQHKGQVSLSEGQWLEIQKLFKAKKLSPAEERQAITVAIGRIEHIAGQQNGTDKDKAGTFLSDVGDRQLDCIDEAVNASNFISLIERGGLLRYHELREPQLRSWVNGNILHATAVLEQVSGKENNTATMWSVDSSFFKNGEKATVSPLEKWQTGWVPEGGVN
;
A
#
# COMPACT_ATOMS: atom_id res chain seq x y z
N MET A 1 48.04 20.03 -59.62
CA MET A 1 47.67 18.67 -59.25
C MET A 1 47.25 18.73 -57.76
N SER A 2 45.97 18.88 -57.47
CA SER A 2 45.45 18.98 -56.09
C SER A 2 44.84 17.63 -55.71
N LYS A 3 45.33 17.04 -54.62
CA LYS A 3 44.82 15.78 -54.08
C LYS A 3 43.78 16.08 -53.02
N SER A 4 42.50 15.83 -53.28
CA SER A 4 41.42 15.90 -52.30
C SER A 4 41.48 14.65 -51.42
N LEU A 5 41.59 14.85 -50.13
CA LEU A 5 41.52 13.81 -49.10
C LEU A 5 40.08 13.66 -48.65
N LEU A 6 39.42 12.57 -48.97
CA LEU A 6 38.11 12.19 -48.49
C LEU A 6 38.27 11.54 -47.09
N ILE A 7 37.83 12.25 -46.06
CA ILE A 7 37.72 11.70 -44.68
C ILE A 7 36.35 11.04 -44.56
N SER A 8 36.30 9.70 -44.57
CA SER A 8 35.10 8.93 -44.22
C SER A 8 34.91 8.94 -42.72
N GLY A 9 33.95 9.72 -42.26
CA GLY A 9 33.52 9.68 -40.84
C GLY A 9 32.65 8.45 -40.57
N VAL A 10 33.16 7.52 -39.77
CA VAL A 10 32.36 6.45 -39.19
C VAL A 10 31.53 6.97 -38.03
N VAL A 11 30.22 7.09 -38.23
CA VAL A 11 29.27 7.42 -37.12
C VAL A 11 29.01 6.14 -36.36
N LEU A 12 29.61 6.02 -35.15
CA LEU A 12 29.36 4.93 -34.23
C LEU A 12 28.01 5.23 -33.49
N LEU A 13 26.95 4.57 -33.95
CA LEU A 13 25.65 4.60 -33.23
C LEU A 13 25.79 3.80 -31.94
N LEU A 14 26.00 4.51 -30.82
CA LEU A 14 25.88 3.95 -29.47
C LEU A 14 24.39 3.71 -29.18
N THR A 15 23.93 2.47 -29.34
CA THR A 15 22.63 2.05 -28.82
C THR A 15 22.69 2.02 -27.27
N VAL A 16 22.21 3.06 -26.64
CA VAL A 16 22.00 3.09 -25.19
C VAL A 16 20.85 2.15 -24.89
N SER A 17 21.13 0.92 -24.51
CA SER A 17 20.15 0.02 -23.91
C SER A 17 19.79 0.61 -22.54
N GLY A 18 18.77 1.48 -22.52
CA GLY A 18 18.22 2.02 -21.28
C GLY A 18 17.62 0.89 -20.46
N CYS A 19 18.25 0.53 -19.34
CA CYS A 19 17.57 -0.25 -18.31
C CYS A 19 16.30 0.51 -17.94
N LYS A 20 15.12 -0.06 -18.22
CA LYS A 20 13.85 0.46 -17.71
C LYS A 20 13.91 0.32 -16.18
N VAL A 21 14.20 1.40 -15.49
CA VAL A 21 13.99 1.47 -14.05
C VAL A 21 12.48 1.51 -13.85
N THR A 22 11.90 0.37 -13.45
CA THR A 22 10.49 0.28 -13.11
C THR A 22 10.22 1.19 -11.94
N LYS A 23 9.29 2.14 -12.07
CA LYS A 23 8.92 3.00 -10.94
C LYS A 23 8.43 2.11 -9.80
N PRO A 24 8.81 2.38 -8.54
CA PRO A 24 8.36 1.56 -7.41
C PRO A 24 6.84 1.40 -7.31
N SER A 25 6.06 2.42 -7.71
CA SER A 25 4.59 2.34 -7.82
C SER A 25 4.12 1.28 -8.82
N GLU A 26 4.79 1.14 -9.98
CA GLU A 26 4.44 0.11 -10.96
C GLU A 26 4.71 -1.29 -10.42
N LYS A 27 5.75 -1.46 -9.60
CA LYS A 27 6.01 -2.73 -8.91
C LYS A 27 4.92 -3.04 -7.88
N ALA A 28 4.52 -2.09 -7.05
CA ALA A 28 3.43 -2.27 -6.10
C ALA A 28 2.12 -2.64 -6.80
N LEU A 29 1.76 -1.93 -7.88
CA LEU A 29 0.56 -2.21 -8.68
C LEU A 29 0.56 -3.61 -9.30
N SER A 30 1.73 -4.13 -9.71
CA SER A 30 1.84 -5.48 -10.29
C SER A 30 1.53 -6.60 -9.29
N HIS A 31 1.45 -6.30 -8.00
CA HIS A 31 1.18 -7.25 -6.93
C HIS A 31 -0.25 -7.16 -6.38
N LEU A 32 -1.05 -6.18 -6.82
CA LEU A 32 -2.46 -6.13 -6.45
C LEU A 32 -3.18 -7.40 -6.89
N SER A 33 -4.02 -7.93 -6.01
CA SER A 33 -4.80 -9.13 -6.29
C SER A 33 -5.84 -8.85 -7.37
N THR A 34 -6.09 -9.84 -8.21
CA THR A 34 -7.25 -9.85 -9.13
C THR A 34 -8.44 -10.60 -8.54
N SER A 35 -8.23 -11.41 -7.51
CA SER A 35 -9.27 -12.10 -6.74
C SER A 35 -9.50 -11.36 -5.42
N TYR A 36 -10.76 -11.12 -5.10
CA TYR A 36 -11.20 -10.40 -3.91
C TYR A 36 -12.39 -11.11 -3.25
N ALA A 37 -12.39 -12.43 -3.30
CA ALA A 37 -13.35 -13.22 -2.54
C ALA A 37 -12.94 -13.23 -1.06
N VAL A 38 -13.93 -13.38 -0.18
CA VAL A 38 -13.69 -13.38 1.28
C VAL A 38 -12.77 -14.52 1.71
N ASP A 39 -12.76 -15.60 0.96
CA ASP A 39 -11.93 -16.80 1.15
C ASP A 39 -10.68 -16.85 0.25
N ASP A 40 -10.44 -15.81 -0.56
CA ASP A 40 -9.31 -15.75 -1.50
C ASP A 40 -8.79 -14.32 -1.67
N ILE A 41 -8.13 -13.81 -0.63
CA ILE A 41 -7.53 -12.48 -0.63
C ILE A 41 -6.03 -12.63 -0.84
N GLY A 42 -5.47 -12.01 -1.89
CA GLY A 42 -4.03 -12.02 -2.13
C GLY A 42 -3.26 -11.32 -1.00
N TYR A 43 -2.12 -11.90 -0.60
CA TYR A 43 -1.28 -11.43 0.47
C TYR A 43 0.20 -11.45 0.08
N CYS A 44 0.91 -10.37 0.36
CA CYS A 44 2.34 -10.21 0.10
C CYS A 44 3.15 -10.24 1.40
N TYR A 45 4.38 -10.83 1.36
CA TYR A 45 5.34 -10.78 2.46
C TYR A 45 6.76 -11.04 1.96
N GLY A 46 7.75 -10.82 2.83
CA GLY A 46 9.15 -11.10 2.55
C GLY A 46 9.84 -10.00 1.75
N HIS A 47 9.45 -8.75 1.94
CA HIS A 47 10.03 -7.54 1.36
C HIS A 47 9.81 -7.38 -0.16
N GLY A 48 9.01 -6.43 -0.54
CA GLY A 48 8.69 -6.14 -1.95
C GLY A 48 7.92 -7.25 -2.62
N CYS A 49 7.06 -7.97 -1.88
CA CYS A 49 6.22 -9.06 -2.35
C CYS A 49 7.01 -10.22 -2.98
N GLN A 50 8.14 -10.60 -2.35
CA GLN A 50 8.92 -11.76 -2.79
C GLN A 50 8.12 -13.05 -2.64
N HIS A 51 7.28 -13.13 -1.62
CA HIS A 51 6.39 -14.26 -1.38
C HIS A 51 4.94 -13.81 -1.51
N LYS A 52 4.12 -14.69 -2.05
CA LYS A 52 2.68 -14.52 -2.17
C LYS A 52 1.97 -15.61 -1.41
N GLY A 53 1.02 -15.20 -0.60
CA GLY A 53 0.10 -16.06 0.11
C GLY A 53 -1.33 -15.70 -0.18
N GLN A 54 -2.23 -16.34 0.53
CA GLN A 54 -3.66 -16.08 0.49
C GLN A 54 -4.17 -15.94 1.92
N VAL A 55 -5.21 -15.14 2.08
CA VAL A 55 -5.95 -14.98 3.31
C VAL A 55 -7.38 -15.39 3.09
N SER A 56 -7.90 -16.23 3.97
CA SER A 56 -9.29 -16.67 3.96
C SER A 56 -9.96 -16.23 5.25
N LEU A 57 -11.03 -15.49 5.14
CA LEU A 57 -11.87 -15.10 6.27
C LEU A 57 -13.06 -16.05 6.38
N SER A 58 -13.31 -16.59 7.57
CA SER A 58 -14.57 -17.29 7.84
C SER A 58 -15.76 -16.33 7.79
N GLU A 59 -16.96 -16.87 7.63
CA GLU A 59 -18.20 -16.07 7.69
C GLU A 59 -18.27 -15.21 8.96
N GLY A 60 -17.92 -15.79 10.12
CA GLY A 60 -17.93 -15.07 11.39
C GLY A 60 -16.93 -13.91 11.41
N GLN A 61 -15.70 -14.13 10.90
CA GLN A 61 -14.69 -13.07 10.79
C GLN A 61 -15.14 -11.95 9.86
N TRP A 62 -15.71 -12.30 8.71
CA TRP A 62 -16.25 -11.31 7.77
C TRP A 62 -17.42 -10.52 8.36
N LEU A 63 -18.32 -11.18 9.08
CA LEU A 63 -19.40 -10.50 9.79
C LEU A 63 -18.89 -9.49 10.82
N GLU A 64 -17.81 -9.81 11.56
CA GLU A 64 -17.19 -8.86 12.48
C GLU A 64 -16.57 -7.64 11.77
N ILE A 65 -16.00 -7.82 10.59
CA ILE A 65 -15.55 -6.70 9.75
C ILE A 65 -16.75 -5.85 9.31
N GLN A 66 -17.81 -6.47 8.79
CA GLN A 66 -19.01 -5.77 8.35
C GLN A 66 -19.66 -4.94 9.45
N LYS A 67 -19.64 -5.40 10.71
CA LYS A 67 -20.21 -4.67 11.84
C LYS A 67 -19.55 -3.31 12.05
N LEU A 68 -18.28 -3.13 11.70
CA LEU A 68 -17.58 -1.85 11.80
C LEU A 68 -18.24 -0.76 10.93
N PHE A 69 -18.84 -1.15 9.79
CA PHE A 69 -19.44 -0.26 8.81
C PHE A 69 -20.96 -0.14 8.93
N LYS A 70 -21.60 -1.08 9.64
CA LYS A 70 -23.07 -1.11 9.81
C LYS A 70 -23.59 -0.26 10.97
N ALA A 71 -22.72 0.19 11.88
CA ALA A 71 -23.13 1.12 12.91
C ALA A 71 -23.69 2.40 12.27
N LYS A 72 -24.72 3.01 12.90
CA LYS A 72 -25.47 4.19 12.41
C LYS A 72 -24.62 5.10 11.52
N LYS A 73 -25.26 5.79 10.53
CA LYS A 73 -24.63 6.73 9.58
C LYS A 73 -23.23 7.19 10.02
N LEU A 74 -22.20 6.46 9.58
CA LEU A 74 -20.82 6.89 9.79
C LEU A 74 -20.63 8.24 9.08
N SER A 75 -19.88 9.13 9.66
CA SER A 75 -19.28 10.25 8.95
C SER A 75 -18.10 9.78 8.12
N PRO A 76 -17.60 10.56 7.15
CA PRO A 76 -16.39 10.21 6.41
C PRO A 76 -15.18 9.90 7.32
N ALA A 77 -15.02 10.64 8.41
CA ALA A 77 -13.93 10.40 9.36
C ALA A 77 -14.11 9.08 10.12
N GLU A 78 -15.33 8.74 10.53
CA GLU A 78 -15.61 7.46 11.18
C GLU A 78 -15.48 6.28 10.24
N GLU A 79 -15.81 6.44 8.94
CA GLU A 79 -15.57 5.41 7.94
C GLU A 79 -14.07 5.14 7.78
N ARG A 80 -13.22 6.18 7.73
CA ARG A 80 -11.75 6.00 7.73
C ARG A 80 -11.27 5.25 8.97
N GLN A 81 -11.80 5.57 10.16
CA GLN A 81 -11.45 4.82 11.37
C GLN A 81 -11.92 3.36 11.32
N ALA A 82 -13.09 3.08 10.77
CA ALA A 82 -13.57 1.72 10.56
C ALA A 82 -12.64 0.94 9.62
N ILE A 83 -12.17 1.56 8.54
CA ILE A 83 -11.20 0.97 7.60
C ILE A 83 -9.90 0.61 8.34
N THR A 84 -9.32 1.52 9.14
CA THR A 84 -8.05 1.24 9.85
C THR A 84 -8.18 0.07 10.83
N VAL A 85 -9.31 -0.03 11.53
CA VAL A 85 -9.59 -1.16 12.42
C VAL A 85 -9.80 -2.46 11.65
N ALA A 86 -10.50 -2.39 10.51
CA ALA A 86 -10.72 -3.56 9.65
C ALA A 86 -9.40 -4.12 9.12
N ILE A 87 -8.49 -3.25 8.65
CA ILE A 87 -7.15 -3.65 8.20
C ILE A 87 -6.41 -4.40 9.30
N GLY A 88 -6.26 -3.83 10.49
CA GLY A 88 -5.56 -4.50 11.58
C GLY A 88 -6.16 -5.86 11.94
N ARG A 89 -7.50 -6.01 11.91
CA ARG A 89 -8.15 -7.31 12.15
C ARG A 89 -7.84 -8.32 11.05
N ILE A 90 -7.86 -7.90 9.78
CA ILE A 90 -7.55 -8.79 8.66
C ILE A 90 -6.07 -9.16 8.68
N GLU A 91 -5.17 -8.22 8.96
CA GLU A 91 -3.73 -8.47 9.12
C GLU A 91 -3.43 -9.48 10.22
N HIS A 92 -4.10 -9.36 11.37
CA HIS A 92 -3.95 -10.34 12.44
C HIS A 92 -4.28 -11.76 11.96
N ILE A 93 -5.38 -11.93 11.21
CA ILE A 93 -5.79 -13.21 10.64
C ILE A 93 -4.77 -13.67 9.57
N ALA A 94 -4.36 -12.75 8.71
CA ALA A 94 -3.37 -12.98 7.67
C ALA A 94 -2.03 -13.44 8.25
N GLY A 95 -1.58 -12.78 9.33
CA GLY A 95 -0.36 -13.11 10.03
C GLY A 95 -0.37 -14.54 10.56
N GLN A 96 -1.47 -14.96 11.17
CA GLN A 96 -1.64 -16.34 11.65
C GLN A 96 -1.63 -17.37 10.52
N GLN A 97 -2.24 -17.06 9.37
CA GLN A 97 -2.31 -17.98 8.23
C GLN A 97 -1.01 -18.07 7.44
N ASN A 98 -0.24 -16.98 7.38
CA ASN A 98 0.99 -16.88 6.58
C ASN A 98 2.27 -16.87 7.42
N GLY A 99 2.18 -16.94 8.75
CA GLY A 99 3.34 -16.94 9.65
C GLY A 99 4.02 -15.58 9.78
N THR A 100 3.30 -14.49 9.52
CA THR A 100 3.77 -13.10 9.66
C THR A 100 3.21 -12.40 10.92
N ASP A 101 2.67 -13.17 11.85
CA ASP A 101 2.09 -12.69 13.11
C ASP A 101 3.08 -11.99 14.04
N LYS A 102 4.40 -12.21 13.80
CA LYS A 102 5.51 -11.55 14.51
C LYS A 102 6.17 -10.43 13.72
N ASP A 103 5.50 -9.95 12.69
CA ASP A 103 6.00 -8.81 11.94
C ASP A 103 6.12 -7.58 12.83
N LYS A 104 7.23 -6.85 12.64
CA LYS A 104 7.59 -5.69 13.45
C LYS A 104 7.36 -4.41 12.66
N ALA A 105 7.01 -3.34 13.36
CA ALA A 105 6.92 -2.03 12.77
C ALA A 105 8.26 -1.58 12.15
N GLY A 106 8.20 -0.87 11.02
CA GLY A 106 9.34 -0.14 10.45
C GLY A 106 10.45 -1.01 9.84
N THR A 107 10.15 -2.17 9.30
CA THR A 107 11.15 -3.08 8.71
C THR A 107 11.52 -2.68 7.28
N PHE A 108 12.05 -1.45 7.10
CA PHE A 108 12.30 -0.91 5.75
C PHE A 108 13.58 -1.38 5.08
N LEU A 109 14.65 -1.65 5.84
CA LEU A 109 15.99 -1.86 5.30
C LEU A 109 16.78 -2.96 6.02
N SER A 110 16.26 -3.56 7.07
CA SER A 110 16.99 -4.58 7.83
C SER A 110 16.60 -5.98 7.38
N ASP A 111 17.58 -6.85 7.29
CA ASP A 111 17.39 -8.28 7.12
C ASP A 111 16.74 -8.85 8.37
N VAL A 112 15.45 -8.99 8.34
CA VAL A 112 14.64 -9.46 9.48
C VAL A 112 13.94 -10.79 9.21
N GLY A 113 14.22 -11.42 8.07
CA GLY A 113 13.72 -12.74 7.71
C GLY A 113 12.48 -12.75 6.82
N ASP A 114 12.23 -13.91 6.23
CA ASP A 114 11.23 -14.13 5.17
C ASP A 114 9.77 -13.87 5.59
N ARG A 115 9.52 -13.69 6.87
CA ARG A 115 8.17 -13.52 7.44
C ARG A 115 7.90 -12.11 7.95
N GLN A 116 8.76 -11.17 7.57
CA GLN A 116 8.55 -9.74 7.82
C GLN A 116 7.96 -9.07 6.58
N LEU A 117 7.30 -7.94 6.79
CA LEU A 117 6.72 -7.12 5.75
C LEU A 117 7.51 -5.81 5.62
N ASP A 118 7.70 -5.35 4.41
CA ASP A 118 8.13 -3.97 4.16
C ASP A 118 6.93 -3.09 3.77
N CYS A 119 7.18 -1.81 3.58
CA CYS A 119 6.12 -0.87 3.20
C CYS A 119 5.44 -1.20 1.86
N ILE A 120 6.09 -1.95 0.96
CA ILE A 120 5.48 -2.40 -0.29
C ILE A 120 4.48 -3.53 0.00
N ASP A 121 4.88 -4.52 0.81
CA ASP A 121 4.01 -5.61 1.24
C ASP A 121 2.76 -5.06 1.93
N GLU A 122 2.96 -4.15 2.90
CA GLU A 122 1.91 -3.49 3.67
C GLU A 122 0.95 -2.68 2.79
N ALA A 123 1.47 -1.86 1.88
CA ALA A 123 0.65 -1.05 0.99
C ALA A 123 -0.20 -1.92 0.04
N VAL A 124 0.36 -3.02 -0.48
CA VAL A 124 -0.36 -3.99 -1.32
C VAL A 124 -1.43 -4.71 -0.50
N ASN A 125 -1.09 -5.20 0.68
CA ASN A 125 -2.00 -5.93 1.56
C ASN A 125 -3.17 -5.03 1.99
N ALA A 126 -2.88 -3.81 2.48
CA ALA A 126 -3.90 -2.84 2.83
C ALA A 126 -4.83 -2.51 1.65
N SER A 127 -4.27 -2.34 0.43
CA SER A 127 -5.06 -2.12 -0.77
C SER A 127 -5.97 -3.29 -1.10
N ASN A 128 -5.48 -4.54 -0.97
CA ASN A 128 -6.27 -5.74 -1.21
C ASN A 128 -7.42 -5.86 -0.17
N PHE A 129 -7.16 -5.54 1.10
CA PHE A 129 -8.17 -5.56 2.16
C PHE A 129 -9.22 -4.47 1.96
N ILE A 130 -8.81 -3.25 1.59
CA ILE A 130 -9.73 -2.16 1.27
C ILE A 130 -10.58 -2.52 0.05
N SER A 131 -9.99 -3.13 -0.99
CA SER A 131 -10.74 -3.56 -2.17
C SER A 131 -11.82 -4.60 -1.84
N LEU A 132 -11.54 -5.54 -0.93
CA LEU A 132 -12.55 -6.47 -0.43
C LEU A 132 -13.70 -5.73 0.27
N ILE A 133 -13.38 -4.76 1.14
CA ILE A 133 -14.36 -3.95 1.88
C ILE A 133 -15.23 -3.13 0.91
N GLU A 134 -14.60 -2.50 -0.08
CA GLU A 134 -15.28 -1.72 -1.12
C GLU A 134 -16.21 -2.57 -1.96
N ARG A 135 -15.74 -3.73 -2.46
CA ARG A 135 -16.57 -4.69 -3.24
C ARG A 135 -17.68 -5.32 -2.42
N GLY A 136 -17.48 -5.42 -1.10
CA GLY A 136 -18.54 -5.80 -0.16
C GLY A 136 -19.62 -4.73 0.04
N GLY A 137 -19.51 -3.58 -0.64
CA GLY A 137 -20.47 -2.47 -0.57
C GLY A 137 -20.47 -1.78 0.80
N LEU A 138 -19.36 -1.81 1.53
CA LEU A 138 -19.28 -1.28 2.89
C LEU A 138 -18.84 0.19 2.92
N LEU A 139 -18.18 0.69 1.86
CA LEU A 139 -17.74 2.08 1.76
C LEU A 139 -18.86 2.95 1.17
N ARG A 140 -19.04 4.14 1.75
CA ARG A 140 -20.04 5.14 1.32
C ARG A 140 -19.39 6.45 0.88
N TYR A 141 -18.27 6.78 1.48
CA TYR A 141 -17.62 8.08 1.32
C TYR A 141 -16.29 7.99 0.61
N HIS A 142 -15.66 6.80 0.59
CA HIS A 142 -14.33 6.62 0.06
C HIS A 142 -14.29 5.56 -1.04
N GLU A 143 -13.34 5.74 -1.94
CA GLU A 143 -12.96 4.76 -2.96
C GLU A 143 -11.46 4.49 -2.84
N LEU A 144 -11.05 3.25 -3.10
CA LEU A 144 -9.65 2.88 -3.19
C LEU A 144 -9.02 3.51 -4.43
N ARG A 145 -7.80 4.04 -4.27
CA ARG A 145 -6.94 4.53 -5.35
C ARG A 145 -5.64 3.76 -5.40
N GLU A 146 -4.87 3.99 -6.46
CA GLU A 146 -3.55 3.39 -6.61
C GLU A 146 -2.65 3.72 -5.42
N PRO A 147 -1.91 2.73 -4.88
CA PRO A 147 -0.94 2.97 -3.83
C PRO A 147 0.06 4.06 -4.23
N GLN A 148 0.49 4.86 -3.28
CA GLN A 148 1.42 5.95 -3.49
C GLN A 148 2.74 5.68 -2.79
N LEU A 149 3.80 6.26 -3.36
CA LEU A 149 5.14 6.25 -2.81
C LEU A 149 5.56 7.67 -2.49
N ARG A 150 6.12 7.87 -1.30
CA ARG A 150 6.94 9.04 -1.02
C ARG A 150 8.41 8.70 -1.28
N SER A 151 9.13 9.59 -1.94
CA SER A 151 10.51 9.36 -2.34
C SER A 151 11.50 10.11 -1.44
N TRP A 152 12.79 9.81 -1.61
CA TRP A 152 13.93 10.46 -0.93
C TRP A 152 14.05 11.98 -1.14
N VAL A 153 13.22 12.59 -1.97
CA VAL A 153 13.23 14.03 -2.19
C VAL A 153 12.84 14.69 -0.86
N ASN A 154 13.73 15.49 -0.31
CA ASN A 154 13.64 16.14 1.00
C ASN A 154 14.06 15.29 2.21
N GLY A 155 14.89 14.24 2.03
CA GLY A 155 15.41 13.45 3.15
C GLY A 155 14.44 12.45 3.75
N ASN A 156 13.27 12.24 3.12
CA ASN A 156 12.31 11.24 3.54
C ASN A 156 12.72 9.85 3.06
N ILE A 157 12.53 8.84 3.89
CA ILE A 157 12.75 7.44 3.52
C ILE A 157 11.72 7.04 2.45
N LEU A 158 12.16 6.24 1.47
CA LEU A 158 11.26 5.62 0.50
C LEU A 158 10.20 4.82 1.25
N HIS A 159 8.94 5.14 1.04
CA HIS A 159 7.84 4.54 1.77
C HIS A 159 6.60 4.42 0.89
N ALA A 160 5.80 3.39 1.08
CA ALA A 160 4.58 3.10 0.33
C ALA A 160 3.36 3.13 1.25
N THR A 161 2.20 3.46 0.70
CA THR A 161 0.93 3.44 1.41
C THR A 161 -0.24 3.13 0.47
N ALA A 162 -1.28 2.48 0.98
CA ALA A 162 -2.57 2.46 0.32
C ALA A 162 -3.22 3.85 0.35
N VAL A 163 -4.08 4.15 -0.62
CA VAL A 163 -4.69 5.47 -0.75
C VAL A 163 -6.19 5.38 -0.92
N LEU A 164 -6.91 6.22 -0.17
CA LEU A 164 -8.34 6.45 -0.31
C LEU A 164 -8.61 7.83 -0.88
N GLU A 165 -9.58 7.94 -1.76
CA GLU A 165 -10.19 9.22 -2.13
C GLU A 165 -11.56 9.37 -1.47
N GLN A 166 -11.79 10.49 -0.80
CA GLN A 166 -13.13 10.84 -0.32
C GLN A 166 -13.95 11.40 -1.47
N VAL A 167 -14.91 10.63 -1.97
CA VAL A 167 -15.73 10.97 -3.15
C VAL A 167 -17.07 11.60 -2.79
N SER A 168 -17.53 11.43 -1.54
CA SER A 168 -18.78 12.02 -1.06
C SER A 168 -18.67 12.55 0.38
N GLY A 169 -19.67 13.29 0.85
CA GLY A 169 -19.66 13.88 2.19
C GLY A 169 -18.55 14.91 2.40
N LYS A 170 -18.09 15.58 1.34
CA LYS A 170 -17.02 16.59 1.39
C LYS A 170 -17.51 17.84 2.13
N GLU A 171 -16.71 18.28 3.09
CA GLU A 171 -16.83 19.61 3.69
C GLU A 171 -15.82 20.55 3.00
N ASN A 172 -16.11 21.83 2.98
CA ASN A 172 -15.20 22.83 2.43
C ASN A 172 -13.83 22.76 3.13
N ASN A 173 -12.74 22.73 2.35
CA ASN A 173 -11.34 22.67 2.81
C ASN A 173 -10.89 21.36 3.45
N THR A 174 -11.57 20.24 3.24
CA THR A 174 -11.07 18.92 3.68
C THR A 174 -10.19 18.27 2.62
N ALA A 175 -9.16 17.55 3.06
CA ALA A 175 -8.36 16.70 2.18
C ALA A 175 -9.29 15.69 1.48
N THR A 176 -9.05 15.47 0.19
CA THR A 176 -9.80 14.48 -0.59
C THR A 176 -9.08 13.16 -0.69
N MET A 177 -7.74 13.16 -0.54
CA MET A 177 -6.89 11.99 -0.60
C MET A 177 -6.30 11.69 0.78
N TRP A 178 -6.30 10.42 1.15
CA TRP A 178 -5.88 9.93 2.46
C TRP A 178 -4.94 8.75 2.32
N SER A 179 -3.80 8.78 3.00
CA SER A 179 -2.96 7.61 3.18
C SER A 179 -3.60 6.65 4.19
N VAL A 180 -3.47 5.35 3.96
CA VAL A 180 -3.81 4.29 4.91
C VAL A 180 -2.61 3.38 5.02
N ASP A 181 -1.93 3.44 6.16
CA ASP A 181 -0.59 2.90 6.34
C ASP A 181 -0.53 2.05 7.62
N SER A 182 -0.24 0.78 7.48
CA SER A 182 -0.13 -0.19 8.58
C SER A 182 1.30 -0.39 9.06
N SER A 183 2.29 -0.04 8.26
CA SER A 183 3.70 -0.35 8.52
C SER A 183 4.35 0.39 9.70
N PHE A 184 3.69 1.40 10.24
CA PHE A 184 4.18 2.12 11.42
C PHE A 184 4.03 1.34 12.73
N PHE A 185 3.25 0.28 12.74
CA PHE A 185 2.94 -0.53 13.92
C PHE A 185 3.12 -2.02 13.64
N LYS A 186 3.00 -2.84 14.68
CA LYS A 186 3.13 -4.30 14.56
C LYS A 186 1.92 -4.89 13.84
N ASN A 187 2.11 -6.07 13.24
CA ASN A 187 1.04 -6.84 12.64
C ASN A 187 -0.19 -6.93 13.57
N GLY A 188 -1.35 -6.67 13.00
CA GLY A 188 -2.64 -6.74 13.69
C GLY A 188 -3.02 -5.49 14.49
N GLU A 189 -2.14 -4.50 14.60
CA GLU A 189 -2.52 -3.19 15.13
C GLU A 189 -3.28 -2.41 14.05
N LYS A 190 -4.13 -1.46 14.47
CA LYS A 190 -4.88 -0.69 13.50
C LYS A 190 -3.95 0.16 12.63
N ALA A 191 -4.21 0.20 11.33
CA ALA A 191 -3.51 1.08 10.41
C ALA A 191 -3.68 2.56 10.80
N THR A 192 -2.79 3.41 10.32
CA THR A 192 -2.93 4.86 10.46
C THR A 192 -3.64 5.47 9.26
N VAL A 193 -4.26 6.61 9.46
CA VAL A 193 -4.84 7.41 8.38
C VAL A 193 -4.44 8.87 8.55
N SER A 194 -3.96 9.49 7.47
CA SER A 194 -3.64 10.93 7.46
C SER A 194 -3.93 11.53 6.08
N PRO A 195 -4.11 12.86 5.96
CA PRO A 195 -4.14 13.51 4.66
C PRO A 195 -2.90 13.11 3.84
N LEU A 196 -3.10 12.71 2.58
CA LEU A 196 -2.01 12.19 1.73
C LEU A 196 -0.87 13.22 1.59
N GLU A 197 -1.19 14.50 1.42
CA GLU A 197 -0.19 15.57 1.35
C GLU A 197 0.70 15.61 2.61
N LYS A 198 0.09 15.48 3.78
CA LYS A 198 0.83 15.43 5.05
C LYS A 198 1.73 14.19 5.12
N TRP A 199 1.23 13.03 4.72
CA TRP A 199 2.01 11.80 4.66
C TRP A 199 3.20 11.94 3.70
N GLN A 200 3.00 12.55 2.52
CA GLN A 200 4.04 12.78 1.52
C GLN A 200 5.20 13.67 2.03
N THR A 201 4.97 14.53 3.01
CA THR A 201 6.01 15.35 3.62
C THR A 201 6.81 14.65 4.73
N GLY A 202 6.62 13.34 4.93
CA GLY A 202 7.37 12.55 5.92
C GLY A 202 6.68 12.43 7.28
N TRP A 203 5.38 12.69 7.35
CA TRP A 203 4.64 12.49 8.60
C TRP A 203 4.73 11.05 9.09
N VAL A 204 4.87 10.91 10.41
CA VAL A 204 4.86 9.66 11.17
C VAL A 204 3.86 9.84 12.32
N PRO A 205 3.05 8.83 12.64
CA PRO A 205 2.14 8.89 13.79
C PRO A 205 2.90 8.90 15.12
N GLU A 206 2.26 9.39 16.16
CA GLU A 206 2.81 9.29 17.51
C GLU A 206 2.96 7.81 17.91
N GLY A 207 4.14 7.45 18.42
CA GLY A 207 4.50 6.07 18.77
C GLY A 207 4.77 5.14 17.58
N GLY A 208 4.65 5.63 16.36
CA GLY A 208 5.02 4.88 15.15
C GLY A 208 6.51 4.83 14.92
N VAL A 209 6.98 3.80 14.22
CA VAL A 209 8.38 3.63 13.80
C VAL A 209 8.49 4.03 12.33
N ASN A 210 9.58 4.73 11.97
CA ASN A 210 9.84 5.18 10.58
C ASN A 210 11.15 4.57 10.07
#